data_bd9ad3b778e9dcc69808521d535db2ce
#
_entry.id   bd9ad3b778e9dcc69808521d535db2ce
#
_cell.length_a   1.000
_cell.length_b   1.000
_cell.length_c   1.000
_cell.angle_alpha   90.00
_cell.angle_beta   90.00
_cell.angle_gamma   90.00
#
_symmetry.space_group_name_H-M   'P 1'
#
loop_
_entity.id
_entity.type
_entity.pdbx_description
1 polymer ?
#
loop_
_entity_poly.entity_id
_entity_poly.type
_entity_poly.pdbx_seq_one_letter_code
_entity_poly.pdbx_strand_id
1 'polypeptide(L)'
;EGVLPGAQVTNLRDYTNALQGFAIEAPGSGLSAIQKVEGVKTAFIEGVHKPLETAAQGSGAPVLKNASSLAMTRANEVALKGDRQVIEVIDSGLQTDHDAFAGSMEGVDVRMSQADVQAFAGKLPHGGAGMYVNSKIPFAYDYADNDADVVPHSEKDLSHGTHVTAIAAANADVLQGTAPHAQIVVAKVASDGDGSMPDSALLAALDDALVIKPDVINLSLGDDSGMSSDAGSVFAGVYEKLAAAGITVNAAGGN
;
A
#
# COMPACT_ATOMS: atom_id res chain seq x y z
N GLU A 1 -28.22 -10.25 -7.83
CA GLU A 1 -28.69 -11.38 -8.68
C GLU A 1 -29.88 -10.97 -9.59
N GLY A 2 -30.84 -10.17 -9.13
CA GLY A 2 -31.98 -9.77 -9.92
C GLY A 2 -31.67 -8.81 -11.08
N VAL A 3 -30.53 -8.15 -11.09
CA VAL A 3 -30.13 -7.11 -12.05
C VAL A 3 -29.41 -7.71 -13.27
N LEU A 4 -28.74 -8.85 -13.08
CA LEU A 4 -27.99 -9.57 -14.11
C LEU A 4 -28.49 -11.03 -14.19
N PRO A 5 -29.71 -11.29 -14.73
CA PRO A 5 -30.29 -12.62 -14.72
C PRO A 5 -29.45 -13.59 -15.54
N GLY A 6 -29.08 -14.72 -14.90
CA GLY A 6 -28.27 -15.77 -15.52
C GLY A 6 -26.75 -15.49 -15.58
N ALA A 7 -26.30 -14.35 -15.10
CA ALA A 7 -24.87 -14.08 -14.95
C ALA A 7 -24.33 -14.65 -13.63
N GLN A 8 -23.10 -15.16 -13.66
CA GLN A 8 -22.38 -15.46 -12.45
C GLN A 8 -21.84 -14.13 -11.88
N VAL A 9 -22.13 -13.87 -10.62
CA VAL A 9 -21.67 -12.69 -9.89
C VAL A 9 -21.01 -13.17 -8.60
N THR A 10 -19.76 -12.82 -8.40
CA THR A 10 -19.00 -13.18 -7.19
C THR A 10 -18.66 -11.89 -6.42
N ASN A 11 -18.99 -11.84 -5.14
CA ASN A 11 -18.52 -10.77 -4.27
C ASN A 11 -17.05 -11.04 -3.92
N LEU A 12 -16.18 -10.09 -4.23
CA LEU A 12 -14.75 -10.18 -3.94
C LEU A 12 -14.41 -9.52 -2.60
N ARG A 13 -15.01 -8.33 -2.32
CA ARG A 13 -14.70 -7.53 -1.13
C ARG A 13 -15.86 -6.62 -0.77
N ASP A 14 -16.03 -6.38 0.53
CA ASP A 14 -16.93 -5.36 1.08
C ASP A 14 -16.10 -4.29 1.79
N TYR A 15 -16.33 -3.01 1.49
CA TYR A 15 -15.64 -1.87 2.09
C TYR A 15 -16.58 -1.16 3.05
N THR A 16 -16.07 -0.77 4.23
CA THR A 16 -16.93 -0.24 5.29
C THR A 16 -16.40 1.01 6.01
N ASN A 17 -15.11 1.33 5.89
CA ASN A 17 -14.47 2.46 6.57
C ASN A 17 -14.25 3.65 5.61
N ALA A 18 -13.36 3.47 4.63
CA ALA A 18 -13.01 4.52 3.67
C ALA A 18 -14.14 4.79 2.68
N LEU A 19 -14.89 3.77 2.30
CA LEU A 19 -16.09 3.89 1.45
C LEU A 19 -17.16 2.90 1.91
N GLN A 20 -18.39 3.09 1.42
CA GLN A 20 -19.47 2.13 1.56
C GLN A 20 -19.70 1.51 0.20
N GLY A 21 -19.24 0.29 0.00
CA GLY A 21 -19.31 -0.35 -1.32
C GLY A 21 -18.79 -1.77 -1.32
N PHE A 22 -18.67 -2.33 -2.50
CA PHE A 22 -18.15 -3.68 -2.70
C PHE A 22 -17.49 -3.81 -4.07
N ALA A 23 -16.53 -4.69 -4.18
CA ALA A 23 -15.97 -5.16 -5.44
C ALA A 23 -16.60 -6.51 -5.80
N ILE A 24 -16.98 -6.66 -7.06
CA ILE A 24 -17.57 -7.89 -7.60
C ILE A 24 -16.90 -8.29 -8.90
N GLU A 25 -16.83 -9.59 -9.13
CA GLU A 25 -16.59 -10.15 -10.45
C GLU A 25 -17.94 -10.38 -11.13
N ALA A 26 -18.12 -9.78 -12.30
CA ALA A 26 -19.32 -9.87 -13.10
C ALA A 26 -19.01 -9.60 -14.58
N PRO A 27 -19.88 -10.01 -15.53
CA PRO A 27 -19.73 -9.61 -16.93
C PRO A 27 -19.74 -8.08 -17.08
N GLY A 28 -18.71 -7.51 -17.73
CA GLY A 28 -18.57 -6.05 -17.91
C GLY A 28 -19.75 -5.40 -18.63
N SER A 29 -20.49 -6.16 -19.49
CA SER A 29 -21.73 -5.71 -20.12
C SER A 29 -22.84 -5.38 -19.11
N GLY A 30 -22.74 -5.82 -17.86
CA GLY A 30 -23.66 -5.54 -16.77
C GLY A 30 -23.50 -4.17 -16.12
N LEU A 31 -22.41 -3.45 -16.35
CA LEU A 31 -22.09 -2.19 -15.67
C LEU A 31 -23.26 -1.19 -15.71
N SER A 32 -23.81 -0.94 -16.91
CA SER A 32 -24.94 0.01 -17.07
C SER A 32 -26.22 -0.40 -16.34
N ALA A 33 -26.40 -1.69 -16.08
CA ALA A 33 -27.53 -2.18 -15.30
C ALA A 33 -27.29 -1.98 -13.81
N ILE A 34 -26.06 -2.24 -13.34
CA ILE A 34 -25.64 -2.03 -11.95
C ILE A 34 -25.73 -0.55 -11.57
N GLN A 35 -25.27 0.37 -12.44
CA GLN A 35 -25.34 1.81 -12.23
C GLN A 35 -26.77 2.35 -12.03
N LYS A 36 -27.79 1.63 -12.50
CA LYS A 36 -29.20 2.03 -12.37
C LYS A 36 -29.88 1.44 -11.13
N VAL A 37 -29.19 0.63 -10.34
CA VAL A 37 -29.75 0.04 -9.11
C VAL A 37 -29.96 1.13 -8.08
N GLU A 38 -31.15 1.18 -7.49
CA GLU A 38 -31.44 2.11 -6.40
C GLU A 38 -30.44 1.91 -5.24
N GLY A 39 -29.84 3.01 -4.77
CA GLY A 39 -28.81 3.00 -3.72
C GLY A 39 -27.37 2.88 -4.25
N VAL A 40 -27.15 2.55 -5.52
CA VAL A 40 -25.83 2.60 -6.14
C VAL A 40 -25.54 4.03 -6.55
N LYS A 41 -24.53 4.65 -5.92
CA LYS A 41 -24.10 6.01 -6.22
C LYS A 41 -23.25 6.07 -7.48
N THR A 42 -22.33 5.11 -7.62
CA THR A 42 -21.46 4.94 -8.78
C THR A 42 -21.02 3.49 -8.90
N ALA A 43 -20.70 3.04 -10.09
CA ALA A 43 -20.06 1.76 -10.37
C ALA A 43 -19.16 1.91 -11.60
N PHE A 44 -17.99 1.31 -11.57
CA PHE A 44 -17.00 1.38 -12.63
C PHE A 44 -16.28 0.03 -12.77
N ILE A 45 -15.63 -0.18 -13.91
CA ILE A 45 -14.70 -1.29 -14.10
C ILE A 45 -13.39 -0.90 -13.44
N GLU A 46 -12.87 -1.76 -12.56
CA GLU A 46 -11.63 -1.48 -11.86
C GLU A 46 -10.43 -1.30 -12.82
N GLY A 47 -9.54 -0.40 -12.45
CA GLY A 47 -8.24 -0.23 -13.08
C GLY A 47 -7.22 -1.22 -12.52
N VAL A 48 -6.11 -1.35 -13.25
CA VAL A 48 -4.95 -2.12 -12.81
C VAL A 48 -3.75 -1.18 -12.82
N HIS A 49 -3.19 -0.97 -11.64
CA HIS A 49 -2.01 -0.13 -11.46
C HIS A 49 -0.71 -0.90 -11.69
N LYS A 50 0.37 -0.17 -11.82
CA LYS A 50 1.74 -0.68 -11.94
C LYS A 50 2.65 0.11 -11.03
N PRO A 51 3.78 -0.48 -10.59
CA PRO A 51 4.88 0.31 -10.05
C PRO A 51 5.32 1.34 -11.08
N LEU A 52 5.55 2.59 -10.64
CA LEU A 52 6.13 3.59 -11.53
C LEU A 52 7.59 3.24 -11.74
N GLU A 53 7.95 2.86 -12.98
CA GLU A 53 9.28 2.42 -13.33
C GLU A 53 10.33 3.49 -12.99
N THR A 54 11.36 3.08 -12.26
CA THR A 54 12.58 3.88 -12.16
C THR A 54 13.30 3.81 -13.48
N ALA A 55 13.76 4.94 -14.00
CA ALA A 55 14.55 4.99 -15.23
C ALA A 55 15.65 3.91 -15.21
N ALA A 56 15.79 3.18 -16.32
CA ALA A 56 16.66 2.03 -16.47
C ALA A 56 18.01 2.19 -15.75
N GLN A 57 18.31 1.28 -14.85
CA GLN A 57 19.60 1.27 -14.17
C GLN A 57 20.68 1.01 -15.20
N GLY A 58 21.54 2.00 -15.45
CA GLY A 58 22.74 1.79 -16.22
C GLY A 58 23.60 0.70 -15.57
N SER A 59 24.22 -0.17 -16.36
CA SER A 59 25.07 -1.30 -15.97
C SER A 59 26.38 -0.85 -15.27
N GLY A 60 26.29 -0.11 -14.18
CA GLY A 60 27.41 0.32 -13.34
C GLY A 60 27.36 -0.34 -11.97
N ALA A 61 28.52 -0.53 -11.33
CA ALA A 61 28.59 -1.02 -9.96
C ALA A 61 27.62 -0.29 -9.04
N PRO A 62 27.01 -0.95 -8.05
CA PRO A 62 26.07 -0.33 -7.14
C PRO A 62 26.77 0.79 -6.36
N VAL A 63 26.62 2.01 -6.83
CA VAL A 63 26.93 3.19 -6.03
C VAL A 63 25.78 3.31 -5.04
N LEU A 64 26.11 3.59 -3.80
CA LEU A 64 25.12 3.89 -2.73
C LEU A 64 24.34 5.17 -3.11
N LYS A 65 23.44 5.06 -4.08
CA LYS A 65 22.71 6.20 -4.66
C LYS A 65 21.84 6.90 -3.61
N ASN A 66 21.41 6.16 -2.57
CA ASN A 66 20.58 6.74 -1.51
C ASN A 66 21.35 7.75 -0.64
N ALA A 67 22.64 7.52 -0.37
CA ALA A 67 23.45 8.50 0.35
C ALA A 67 23.52 9.84 -0.40
N SER A 68 23.59 9.80 -1.74
CA SER A 68 23.54 11.00 -2.58
C SER A 68 22.18 11.70 -2.54
N SER A 69 21.08 10.94 -2.56
CA SER A 69 19.73 11.50 -2.49
C SER A 69 19.44 12.18 -1.16
N LEU A 70 19.85 11.57 -0.04
CA LEU A 70 19.75 12.17 1.29
C LEU A 70 20.56 13.47 1.40
N ALA A 71 21.75 13.53 0.81
CA ALA A 71 22.57 14.73 0.78
C ALA A 71 21.96 15.82 -0.12
N MET A 72 21.43 15.46 -1.30
CA MET A 72 20.79 16.40 -2.21
C MET A 72 19.52 17.03 -1.61
N THR A 73 18.72 16.26 -0.89
CA THR A 73 17.52 16.73 -0.21
C THR A 73 17.82 17.34 1.16
N ARG A 74 19.06 17.22 1.64
CA ARG A 74 19.49 17.58 2.98
C ARG A 74 18.75 16.81 4.10
N ALA A 75 18.14 15.69 3.78
CA ALA A 75 17.43 14.87 4.76
C ALA A 75 18.35 14.29 5.85
N ASN A 76 19.65 14.08 5.52
CA ASN A 76 20.67 13.68 6.47
C ASN A 76 20.98 14.73 7.53
N GLU A 77 20.67 16.01 7.28
CA GLU A 77 20.87 17.12 8.22
C GLU A 77 19.68 17.28 9.20
N VAL A 78 18.55 16.61 8.94
CA VAL A 78 17.36 16.68 9.79
C VAL A 78 17.58 15.84 11.04
N ALA A 79 17.39 16.44 12.20
CA ALA A 79 17.53 15.76 13.49
C ALA A 79 16.42 14.74 13.77
N LEU A 80 15.22 14.96 13.21
CA LEU A 80 14.08 14.05 13.34
C LEU A 80 14.32 12.83 12.47
N LYS A 81 14.23 11.64 13.04
CA LYS A 81 14.51 10.36 12.37
C LYS A 81 13.27 9.48 12.22
N GLY A 82 12.08 9.98 12.57
CA GLY A 82 10.81 9.26 12.44
C GLY A 82 10.43 8.50 13.70
N ASP A 83 10.96 8.86 14.87
CA ASP A 83 10.51 8.28 16.16
C ASP A 83 9.00 8.43 16.30
N ARG A 84 8.32 7.37 16.72
CA ARG A 84 6.86 7.24 16.83
C ARG A 84 6.08 7.42 15.53
N GLN A 85 6.74 7.53 14.38
CA GLN A 85 6.06 7.61 13.10
C GLN A 85 5.86 6.22 12.49
N VAL A 86 4.74 6.05 11.79
CA VAL A 86 4.41 4.84 11.04
C VAL A 86 4.17 5.23 9.59
N ILE A 87 4.93 4.61 8.70
CA ILE A 87 4.78 4.77 7.25
C ILE A 87 4.14 3.49 6.72
N GLU A 88 2.97 3.61 6.13
CA GLU A 88 2.38 2.53 5.35
C GLU A 88 2.85 2.63 3.91
N VAL A 89 3.43 1.56 3.40
CA VAL A 89 3.84 1.45 2.00
C VAL A 89 2.88 0.50 1.30
N ILE A 90 2.07 1.06 0.42
CA ILE A 90 1.14 0.30 -0.44
C ILE A 90 1.82 0.16 -1.80
N ASP A 91 2.33 -1.05 -2.09
CA ASP A 91 3.21 -1.29 -3.24
C ASP A 91 3.23 -2.78 -3.62
N SER A 92 4.25 -3.19 -4.37
CA SER A 92 4.44 -4.57 -4.84
C SER A 92 4.82 -5.59 -3.75
N GLY A 93 4.97 -5.16 -2.51
CA GLY A 93 5.40 -6.00 -1.39
C GLY A 93 6.76 -5.61 -0.84
N LEU A 94 7.26 -6.41 0.09
CA LEU A 94 8.51 -6.17 0.79
C LEU A 94 9.24 -7.47 1.07
N GLN A 95 10.52 -7.53 0.72
CA GLN A 95 11.42 -8.56 1.25
C GLN A 95 11.76 -8.20 2.70
N THR A 96 11.02 -8.78 3.64
CA THR A 96 11.02 -8.39 5.07
C THR A 96 12.33 -8.72 5.79
N ASP A 97 13.11 -9.67 5.26
CA ASP A 97 14.42 -10.09 5.76
C ASP A 97 15.60 -9.40 5.06
N HIS A 98 15.31 -8.39 4.21
CA HIS A 98 16.38 -7.67 3.50
C HIS A 98 17.23 -6.86 4.49
N ASP A 99 18.56 -6.88 4.28
CA ASP A 99 19.57 -6.23 5.14
C ASP A 99 19.30 -4.74 5.41
N ALA A 100 18.60 -4.05 4.50
CA ALA A 100 18.21 -2.65 4.66
C ALA A 100 17.35 -2.40 5.91
N PHE A 101 16.67 -3.42 6.43
CA PHE A 101 15.75 -3.34 7.58
C PHE A 101 16.26 -4.11 8.80
N ALA A 102 17.50 -4.59 8.76
CA ALA A 102 18.11 -5.39 9.82
C ALA A 102 18.68 -4.56 10.99
N GLY A 103 18.63 -3.23 10.91
CA GLY A 103 19.10 -2.35 11.97
C GLY A 103 18.29 -2.49 13.26
N SER A 104 18.95 -2.26 14.40
CA SER A 104 18.30 -2.33 15.70
C SER A 104 17.25 -1.22 15.87
N MET A 105 16.12 -1.57 16.47
CA MET A 105 15.13 -0.62 16.98
C MET A 105 15.26 -0.42 18.50
N GLU A 106 16.31 -0.93 19.13
CA GLU A 106 16.56 -0.74 20.55
C GLU A 106 16.82 0.74 20.87
N GLY A 107 16.09 1.26 21.86
CA GLY A 107 16.16 2.67 22.23
C GLY A 107 15.38 3.63 21.32
N VAL A 108 14.80 3.14 20.25
CA VAL A 108 13.87 3.92 19.41
C VAL A 108 12.49 3.94 20.06
N ASP A 109 11.88 5.12 20.15
CA ASP A 109 10.49 5.24 20.63
C ASP A 109 9.53 4.78 19.52
N VAL A 110 9.05 3.53 19.63
CA VAL A 110 8.14 2.92 18.68
C VAL A 110 6.68 3.14 19.09
N ARG A 111 5.78 3.31 18.11
CA ARG A 111 4.35 3.51 18.37
C ARG A 111 3.57 2.21 18.43
N MET A 112 3.92 1.23 17.58
CA MET A 112 3.20 -0.02 17.47
C MET A 112 4.02 -1.17 18.03
N SER A 113 3.57 -1.74 19.15
CA SER A 113 4.05 -3.00 19.67
C SER A 113 3.27 -4.18 19.06
N GLN A 114 3.73 -5.40 19.28
CA GLN A 114 2.98 -6.60 18.89
C GLN A 114 1.57 -6.66 19.53
N ALA A 115 1.44 -6.18 20.78
CA ALA A 115 0.15 -6.13 21.47
C ALA A 115 -0.81 -5.12 20.81
N ASP A 116 -0.30 -3.97 20.36
CA ASP A 116 -1.10 -2.97 19.65
C ASP A 116 -1.62 -3.55 18.33
N VAL A 117 -0.77 -4.27 17.59
CA VAL A 117 -1.17 -4.94 16.35
C VAL A 117 -2.26 -5.99 16.61
N GLN A 118 -2.09 -6.83 17.62
CA GLN A 118 -3.12 -7.81 18.01
C GLN A 118 -4.46 -7.16 18.40
N ALA A 119 -4.42 -5.96 18.98
CA ALA A 119 -5.61 -5.25 19.39
C ALA A 119 -6.43 -4.69 18.22
N PHE A 120 -5.79 -4.35 17.10
CA PHE A 120 -6.49 -3.83 15.92
C PHE A 120 -6.70 -4.86 14.81
N ALA A 121 -5.83 -5.88 14.65
CA ALA A 121 -5.91 -6.84 13.55
C ALA A 121 -7.31 -7.48 13.42
N GLY A 122 -7.91 -7.90 14.51
CA GLY A 122 -9.27 -8.46 14.51
C GLY A 122 -10.40 -7.46 14.18
N LYS A 123 -10.07 -6.19 13.95
CA LYS A 123 -11.03 -5.13 13.56
C LYS A 123 -10.86 -4.70 12.10
N LEU A 124 -9.81 -5.21 11.44
CA LEU A 124 -9.57 -4.92 10.04
C LEU A 124 -10.59 -5.66 9.17
N PRO A 125 -11.31 -4.97 8.28
CA PRO A 125 -12.24 -5.62 7.35
C PRO A 125 -11.55 -6.57 6.37
N HIS A 126 -10.29 -6.31 6.02
CA HIS A 126 -9.58 -7.05 4.98
C HIS A 126 -8.33 -7.77 5.51
N GLY A 127 -7.43 -7.04 6.17
CA GLY A 127 -6.11 -7.51 6.61
C GLY A 127 -6.09 -8.24 7.96
N GLY A 128 -7.20 -8.82 8.41
CA GLY A 128 -7.29 -9.46 9.74
C GLY A 128 -6.35 -10.64 9.97
N ALA A 129 -5.80 -11.24 8.90
CA ALA A 129 -4.78 -12.28 8.94
C ALA A 129 -3.34 -11.73 8.84
N GLY A 130 -3.17 -10.40 8.83
CA GLY A 130 -1.86 -9.75 8.77
C GLY A 130 -0.97 -10.12 9.95
N MET A 131 0.33 -10.13 9.69
CA MET A 131 1.32 -10.59 10.66
C MET A 131 2.18 -9.46 11.23
N TYR A 132 2.60 -9.65 12.47
CA TYR A 132 3.68 -8.89 13.10
C TYR A 132 5.02 -9.55 12.73
N VAL A 133 5.86 -8.82 12.01
CA VAL A 133 7.20 -9.32 11.63
C VAL A 133 8.21 -9.02 12.75
N ASN A 134 8.39 -7.73 13.08
CA ASN A 134 9.29 -7.27 14.14
C ASN A 134 8.95 -5.81 14.52
N SER A 135 9.76 -5.21 15.40
CA SER A 135 9.54 -3.82 15.84
C SER A 135 9.69 -2.78 14.73
N LYS A 136 10.46 -3.07 13.66
CA LYS A 136 10.60 -2.20 12.49
C LYS A 136 9.42 -2.34 11.54
N ILE A 137 8.91 -3.56 11.38
CA ILE A 137 7.80 -3.93 10.51
C ILE A 137 6.70 -4.54 11.40
N PRO A 138 5.90 -3.70 12.11
CA PRO A 138 4.90 -4.21 13.04
C PRO A 138 3.70 -4.86 12.38
N PHE A 139 3.39 -4.55 11.12
CA PHE A 139 2.26 -5.15 10.41
C PHE A 139 2.58 -5.33 8.92
N ALA A 140 2.19 -6.48 8.39
CA ALA A 140 2.32 -6.82 6.98
C ALA A 140 1.13 -7.68 6.53
N TYR A 141 0.54 -7.36 5.38
CA TYR A 141 -0.55 -8.12 4.77
C TYR A 141 -0.56 -7.97 3.24
N ASP A 142 -0.89 -9.06 2.55
CA ASP A 142 -1.12 -9.09 1.11
C ASP A 142 -2.61 -8.92 0.80
N TYR A 143 -2.96 -7.75 0.30
CA TYR A 143 -4.33 -7.41 -0.09
C TYR A 143 -4.69 -7.92 -1.49
N ALA A 144 -3.72 -8.28 -2.34
CA ALA A 144 -3.99 -8.85 -3.65
C ALA A 144 -4.42 -10.31 -3.53
N ASP A 145 -3.63 -11.12 -2.85
CA ASP A 145 -3.83 -12.56 -2.75
C ASP A 145 -4.52 -12.98 -1.43
N ASN A 146 -4.79 -12.02 -0.51
CA ASN A 146 -5.53 -12.18 0.76
C ASN A 146 -4.84 -13.12 1.75
N ASP A 147 -3.54 -12.94 1.95
CA ASP A 147 -2.77 -13.70 2.92
C ASP A 147 -1.72 -12.86 3.66
N ALA A 148 -0.82 -13.48 4.40
CA ALA A 148 0.21 -12.79 5.16
C ALA A 148 1.58 -12.78 4.45
N ASP A 149 1.70 -13.37 3.27
CA ASP A 149 2.95 -13.40 2.52
C ASP A 149 3.10 -12.12 1.68
N VAL A 150 3.92 -11.22 2.15
CA VAL A 150 4.18 -9.94 1.49
C VAL A 150 5.46 -9.94 0.66
N VAL A 151 6.15 -11.09 0.57
CA VAL A 151 7.34 -11.20 -0.27
C VAL A 151 6.91 -11.27 -1.74
N PRO A 152 7.50 -10.47 -2.63
CA PRO A 152 7.17 -10.54 -4.05
C PRO A 152 7.64 -11.87 -4.69
N HIS A 153 6.73 -12.61 -5.34
CA HIS A 153 7.01 -13.90 -5.96
C HIS A 153 6.94 -13.89 -7.50
N SER A 154 6.47 -12.82 -8.11
CA SER A 154 6.38 -12.73 -9.57
C SER A 154 7.77 -12.65 -10.22
N GLU A 155 7.95 -13.31 -11.40
CA GLU A 155 9.16 -13.19 -12.24
C GLU A 155 9.38 -11.77 -12.80
N LYS A 156 8.36 -10.93 -12.80
CA LYS A 156 8.50 -9.51 -13.09
C LYS A 156 9.13 -8.85 -11.88
N ASP A 157 10.05 -7.91 -12.10
CA ASP A 157 10.77 -7.21 -11.04
C ASP A 157 9.81 -6.48 -10.09
N LEU A 158 9.40 -7.18 -9.06
CA LEU A 158 8.57 -6.65 -7.96
C LEU A 158 9.43 -6.19 -6.77
N SER A 159 10.72 -6.00 -6.94
CA SER A 159 11.62 -5.40 -5.93
C SER A 159 11.28 -3.92 -5.65
N HIS A 160 10.36 -3.34 -6.42
CA HIS A 160 9.99 -1.94 -6.35
C HIS A 160 9.56 -1.51 -4.93
N GLY A 161 8.63 -2.23 -4.30
CA GLY A 161 8.18 -1.91 -2.94
C GLY A 161 9.30 -2.02 -1.90
N THR A 162 10.21 -3.00 -2.03
CA THR A 162 11.40 -3.10 -1.18
C THR A 162 12.32 -1.89 -1.35
N HIS A 163 12.55 -1.44 -2.59
CA HIS A 163 13.37 -0.26 -2.90
C HIS A 163 12.74 1.02 -2.36
N VAL A 164 11.45 1.25 -2.61
CA VAL A 164 10.70 2.41 -2.12
C VAL A 164 10.73 2.47 -0.59
N THR A 165 10.47 1.34 0.07
CA THR A 165 10.52 1.23 1.53
C THR A 165 11.90 1.53 2.08
N ALA A 166 12.96 1.07 1.41
CA ALA A 166 14.34 1.35 1.84
C ALA A 166 14.69 2.85 1.72
N ILE A 167 14.25 3.53 0.66
CA ILE A 167 14.42 4.97 0.51
C ILE A 167 13.74 5.72 1.66
N ALA A 168 12.53 5.30 2.03
CA ALA A 168 11.76 5.93 3.09
C ALA A 168 12.35 5.66 4.48
N ALA A 169 12.66 4.41 4.80
CA ALA A 169 12.84 4.00 6.19
C ALA A 169 13.89 2.90 6.44
N ALA A 170 14.85 2.64 5.54
CA ALA A 170 15.96 1.74 5.85
C ALA A 170 16.68 2.17 7.13
N ASN A 171 17.12 1.20 7.95
CA ASN A 171 17.78 1.48 9.23
C ASN A 171 19.08 0.69 9.46
N ALA A 172 19.63 0.11 8.39
CA ALA A 172 20.92 -0.57 8.47
C ALA A 172 22.10 0.42 8.57
N ASP A 173 23.20 -0.01 9.17
CA ASP A 173 24.40 0.84 9.35
C ASP A 173 24.93 1.40 8.02
N VAL A 174 24.85 0.60 6.97
CA VAL A 174 25.37 0.94 5.63
C VAL A 174 24.34 1.61 4.73
N LEU A 175 23.07 1.59 5.12
CA LEU A 175 21.96 2.14 4.33
C LEU A 175 20.89 2.73 5.25
N GLN A 176 20.79 4.05 5.23
CA GLN A 176 19.78 4.80 5.99
C GLN A 176 18.74 5.37 5.02
N GLY A 177 17.47 5.21 5.34
CA GLY A 177 16.36 5.92 4.69
C GLY A 177 16.20 7.33 5.24
N THR A 178 15.20 8.04 4.73
CA THR A 178 14.89 9.41 5.19
C THR A 178 14.41 9.43 6.65
N ALA A 179 13.67 8.41 7.08
CA ALA A 179 13.13 8.25 8.42
C ALA A 179 13.49 6.87 9.01
N PRO A 180 14.77 6.64 9.37
CA PRO A 180 15.24 5.30 9.76
C PRO A 180 14.61 4.78 11.06
N HIS A 181 14.06 5.62 11.92
CA HIS A 181 13.37 5.21 13.15
C HIS A 181 11.87 4.98 12.94
N ALA A 182 11.30 5.38 11.79
CA ALA A 182 9.89 5.11 11.51
C ALA A 182 9.63 3.60 11.39
N GLN A 183 8.48 3.17 11.90
CA GLN A 183 7.96 1.83 11.69
C GLN A 183 7.30 1.71 10.31
N ILE A 184 7.29 0.54 9.74
CA ILE A 184 6.78 0.25 8.40
C ILE A 184 5.58 -0.68 8.51
N VAL A 185 4.44 -0.24 7.99
CA VAL A 185 3.28 -1.09 7.67
C VAL A 185 3.38 -1.46 6.20
N VAL A 186 3.32 -2.75 5.90
CA VAL A 186 3.43 -3.27 4.55
C VAL A 186 2.04 -3.68 4.06
N ALA A 187 1.57 -3.02 3.02
CA ALA A 187 0.35 -3.38 2.31
C ALA A 187 0.72 -3.79 0.87
N LYS A 188 0.90 -5.09 0.65
CA LYS A 188 1.14 -5.62 -0.69
C LYS A 188 -0.18 -5.62 -1.46
N VAL A 189 -0.16 -5.03 -2.65
CA VAL A 189 -1.33 -4.95 -3.56
C VAL A 189 -1.05 -5.56 -4.92
N ALA A 190 0.14 -6.14 -5.12
CA ALA A 190 0.51 -6.83 -6.35
C ALA A 190 0.26 -8.33 -6.21
N SER A 191 -0.49 -8.90 -7.16
CA SER A 191 -0.72 -10.34 -7.23
C SER A 191 0.56 -11.12 -7.50
N ASP A 192 0.75 -12.23 -6.81
CA ASP A 192 1.85 -13.17 -7.03
C ASP A 192 1.77 -13.85 -8.42
N GLY A 193 0.58 -13.94 -8.98
CA GLY A 193 0.35 -14.60 -10.26
C GLY A 193 0.92 -13.83 -11.45
N ASP A 194 0.60 -12.55 -11.56
CA ASP A 194 0.92 -11.74 -12.74
C ASP A 194 1.48 -10.34 -12.43
N GLY A 195 1.59 -10.00 -11.14
CA GLY A 195 2.06 -8.69 -10.67
C GLY A 195 1.06 -7.55 -10.87
N SER A 196 -0.20 -7.86 -11.21
CA SER A 196 -1.25 -6.85 -11.35
C SER A 196 -1.61 -6.24 -9.99
N MET A 197 -1.92 -4.95 -9.98
CA MET A 197 -2.30 -4.18 -8.78
C MET A 197 -3.70 -3.61 -8.99
N PRO A 198 -4.77 -4.38 -8.72
CA PRO A 198 -6.13 -3.93 -8.98
C PRO A 198 -6.60 -2.87 -7.98
N ASP A 199 -7.50 -1.98 -8.42
CA ASP A 199 -8.17 -0.99 -7.58
C ASP A 199 -8.76 -1.61 -6.31
N SER A 200 -9.31 -2.82 -6.42
CA SER A 200 -9.95 -3.52 -5.30
C SER A 200 -8.97 -3.87 -4.17
N ALA A 201 -7.72 -4.23 -4.48
CA ALA A 201 -6.69 -4.45 -3.48
C ALA A 201 -6.21 -3.13 -2.86
N LEU A 202 -5.99 -2.11 -3.70
CA LEU A 202 -5.58 -0.78 -3.26
C LEU A 202 -6.64 -0.15 -2.33
N LEU A 203 -7.92 -0.20 -2.71
CA LEU A 203 -9.02 0.30 -1.88
C LEU A 203 -9.14 -0.47 -0.55
N ALA A 204 -8.83 -1.77 -0.52
CA ALA A 204 -8.86 -2.56 0.70
C ALA A 204 -7.75 -2.13 1.68
N ALA A 205 -6.54 -1.88 1.19
CA ALA A 205 -5.45 -1.34 2.01
C ALA A 205 -5.82 0.04 2.57
N LEU A 206 -6.37 0.94 1.74
CA LEU A 206 -6.81 2.27 2.18
C LEU A 206 -8.00 2.23 3.15
N ASP A 207 -8.89 1.22 3.05
CA ASP A 207 -10.00 1.02 3.98
C ASP A 207 -9.50 0.59 5.36
N ASP A 208 -8.53 -0.32 5.41
CA ASP A 208 -7.89 -0.77 6.64
C ASP A 208 -6.99 0.31 7.27
N ALA A 209 -6.41 1.20 6.48
CA ALA A 209 -5.58 2.30 6.96
C ALA A 209 -6.30 3.20 7.96
N LEU A 210 -7.64 3.37 7.86
CA LEU A 210 -8.43 4.11 8.85
C LEU A 210 -8.50 3.43 10.21
N VAL A 211 -8.23 2.12 10.30
CA VAL A 211 -8.14 1.36 11.55
C VAL A 211 -6.69 1.30 12.03
N ILE A 212 -5.74 1.03 11.14
CA ILE A 212 -4.30 0.97 11.41
C ILE A 212 -3.76 2.34 11.84
N LYS A 213 -4.24 3.42 11.19
CA LYS A 213 -3.86 4.82 11.43
C LYS A 213 -2.36 5.07 11.28
N PRO A 214 -1.76 4.78 10.11
CA PRO A 214 -0.41 5.25 9.83
C PRO A 214 -0.37 6.78 9.85
N ASP A 215 0.82 7.38 10.01
CA ASP A 215 0.97 8.84 9.88
C ASP A 215 1.06 9.25 8.41
N VAL A 216 1.69 8.40 7.61
CA VAL A 216 1.91 8.62 6.17
C VAL A 216 1.61 7.34 5.42
N ILE A 217 0.90 7.46 4.30
CA ILE A 217 0.76 6.41 3.27
C ILE A 217 1.60 6.82 2.07
N ASN A 218 2.42 5.90 1.56
CA ASN A 218 3.15 6.09 0.32
C ASN A 218 2.56 5.23 -0.79
N LEU A 219 2.24 5.87 -1.91
CA LEU A 219 1.72 5.28 -3.14
C LEU A 219 2.69 5.59 -4.29
N SER A 220 3.64 4.69 -4.56
CA SER A 220 4.57 4.82 -5.69
C SER A 220 4.12 4.01 -6.90
N LEU A 221 2.83 4.08 -7.18
CA LEU A 221 2.14 3.33 -8.23
C LEU A 221 1.20 4.26 -9.01
N GLY A 222 0.84 3.85 -10.19
CA GLY A 222 -0.04 4.62 -11.07
C GLY A 222 -0.52 3.81 -12.26
N ASP A 223 -1.24 4.49 -13.15
CA ASP A 223 -1.76 3.95 -14.41
C ASP A 223 -1.36 4.88 -15.56
N ASP A 224 -0.93 4.29 -16.68
CA ASP A 224 -0.57 5.01 -17.90
C ASP A 224 -1.76 5.73 -18.55
N SER A 225 -2.97 5.21 -18.32
CA SER A 225 -4.23 5.71 -18.93
C SER A 225 -4.96 6.73 -18.05
N GLY A 226 -4.57 6.85 -16.78
CA GLY A 226 -5.33 7.57 -15.77
C GLY A 226 -6.63 6.85 -15.37
N MET A 227 -7.29 7.36 -14.34
CA MET A 227 -8.54 6.81 -13.82
C MET A 227 -9.75 7.34 -14.58
N SER A 228 -10.81 6.53 -14.71
CA SER A 228 -12.10 7.02 -15.12
C SER A 228 -12.62 8.09 -14.13
N SER A 229 -13.54 8.96 -14.56
CA SER A 229 -14.14 9.97 -13.68
C SER A 229 -14.82 9.36 -12.45
N ASP A 230 -15.44 8.18 -12.62
CA ASP A 230 -16.15 7.48 -11.55
C ASP A 230 -15.15 6.90 -10.53
N ALA A 231 -14.10 6.21 -11.00
CA ALA A 231 -13.02 5.73 -10.15
C ALA A 231 -12.34 6.89 -9.42
N GLY A 232 -11.95 7.94 -10.14
CA GLY A 232 -11.32 9.13 -9.57
C GLY A 232 -12.15 9.80 -8.48
N SER A 233 -13.49 9.83 -8.64
CA SER A 233 -14.40 10.36 -7.62
C SER A 233 -14.42 9.48 -6.34
N VAL A 234 -14.33 8.16 -6.48
CA VAL A 234 -14.27 7.23 -5.33
C VAL A 234 -12.96 7.42 -4.58
N PHE A 235 -11.82 7.42 -5.28
CA PHE A 235 -10.51 7.63 -4.66
C PHE A 235 -10.39 8.99 -4.00
N ALA A 236 -10.90 10.06 -4.62
CA ALA A 236 -10.92 11.38 -4.00
C ALA A 236 -11.67 11.37 -2.66
N GLY A 237 -12.84 10.73 -2.60
CA GLY A 237 -13.59 10.58 -1.36
C GLY A 237 -12.88 9.76 -0.29
N VAL A 238 -12.11 8.74 -0.69
CA VAL A 238 -11.27 7.95 0.21
C VAL A 238 -10.13 8.81 0.77
N TYR A 239 -9.42 9.55 -0.09
CA TYR A 239 -8.32 10.43 0.34
C TYR A 239 -8.81 11.56 1.26
N GLU A 240 -10.01 12.12 1.02
CA GLU A 240 -10.61 13.10 1.93
C GLU A 240 -10.84 12.51 3.33
N LYS A 241 -11.31 11.27 3.44
CA LYS A 241 -11.48 10.61 4.74
C LYS A 241 -10.17 10.32 5.44
N LEU A 242 -9.15 9.86 4.72
CA LEU A 242 -7.81 9.64 5.28
C LEU A 242 -7.22 10.95 5.79
N ALA A 243 -7.32 12.02 5.02
CA ALA A 243 -6.86 13.36 5.43
C ALA A 243 -7.62 13.87 6.66
N ALA A 244 -8.95 13.68 6.72
CA ALA A 244 -9.76 14.01 7.89
C ALA A 244 -9.38 13.19 9.14
N ALA A 245 -8.86 11.97 8.96
CA ALA A 245 -8.32 11.14 10.03
C ALA A 245 -6.88 11.52 10.44
N GLY A 246 -6.27 12.53 9.80
CA GLY A 246 -4.91 12.99 10.07
C GLY A 246 -3.82 12.16 9.35
N ILE A 247 -4.19 11.34 8.36
CA ILE A 247 -3.27 10.51 7.60
C ILE A 247 -2.83 11.27 6.34
N THR A 248 -1.53 11.43 6.16
CA THR A 248 -0.98 12.06 4.95
C THR A 248 -0.81 11.02 3.85
N VAL A 249 -1.43 11.24 2.70
CA VAL A 249 -1.23 10.39 1.52
C VAL A 249 -0.25 11.06 0.57
N ASN A 250 0.85 10.38 0.27
CA ASN A 250 1.87 10.79 -0.68
C ASN A 250 1.79 9.89 -1.91
N ALA A 251 1.31 10.42 -3.02
CA ALA A 251 1.19 9.70 -4.28
C ALA A 251 2.18 10.24 -5.31
N ALA A 252 2.80 9.34 -6.06
CA ALA A 252 3.70 9.72 -7.14
C ALA A 252 2.91 10.33 -8.31
N GLY A 253 3.46 11.38 -8.93
CA GLY A 253 2.85 12.06 -10.08
C GLY A 253 3.20 11.45 -11.44
N GLY A 254 3.96 10.36 -11.46
CA GLY A 254 4.51 9.72 -12.65
C GLY A 254 5.96 10.14 -12.94
N ASN A 255 6.57 9.50 -13.91
CA ASN A 255 7.96 9.70 -14.35
C ASN A 255 8.01 10.43 -15.69
#